data_e5769e42868bac2727a92adc688ed9bd
#
_entry.id   e5769e42868bac2727a92adc688ed9bd
#
_cell.length_a   1.000
_cell.length_b   1.000
_cell.length_c   1.000
_cell.angle_alpha   90.00
_cell.angle_beta   90.00
_cell.angle_gamma   90.00
#
_symmetry.space_group_name_H-M   'P 1'
#
loop_
_entity.id
_entity.type
_entity.pdbx_description
1 polymer ?
#
loop_
_entity_poly.entity_id
_entity_poly.type
_entity_poly.pdbx_seq_one_letter_code
_entity_poly.pdbx_strand_id
1 'polypeptide(L)'
;MDLEGARAAKGNEKAISFHIKSELARLVEKRVMTPAEAELADVRMAARFLTGPLGQRMLAASMVRREWSFNLHVEEPFPTLLQGVIDLCFLEDGAWVLVDFKTDRVAAADELWQRYGRQISYYRQALLAGTPWPVKEWALYSLRLGEAFVKYDEGLLKYDKIISNSRERKA
;
A
#
# COMPACT_ATOMS: atom_id res chain seq x y z
N MET A 1 -12.62 -2.52 -6.02
CA MET A 1 -12.11 -3.71 -6.75
C MET A 1 -12.13 -4.89 -5.81
N ASP A 2 -12.69 -5.98 -6.24
CA ASP A 2 -12.62 -7.26 -5.54
C ASP A 2 -11.19 -7.84 -5.62
N LEU A 3 -10.62 -8.21 -4.48
CA LEU A 3 -9.25 -8.76 -4.44
C LEU A 3 -9.22 -10.27 -4.75
N GLU A 4 -10.34 -10.99 -4.63
CA GLU A 4 -10.39 -12.43 -4.89
C GLU A 4 -10.11 -12.75 -6.34
N GLY A 5 -10.71 -12.01 -7.28
CA GLY A 5 -10.42 -12.15 -8.70
C GLY A 5 -8.96 -11.81 -9.06
N ALA A 6 -8.38 -10.82 -8.40
CA ALA A 6 -6.96 -10.51 -8.59
C ALA A 6 -6.04 -11.60 -8.01
N ARG A 7 -6.39 -12.22 -6.87
CA ARG A 7 -5.69 -13.38 -6.30
C ARG A 7 -5.76 -14.59 -7.23
N ALA A 8 -6.95 -14.86 -7.78
CA ALA A 8 -7.16 -15.98 -8.72
C ALA A 8 -6.31 -15.86 -10.00
N ALA A 9 -5.97 -14.64 -10.40
CA ALA A 9 -5.14 -14.38 -11.57
C ALA A 9 -3.66 -14.77 -11.39
N LYS A 10 -3.20 -15.05 -10.17
CA LYS A 10 -1.85 -15.55 -9.84
C LYS A 10 -0.71 -14.76 -10.53
N GLY A 11 -0.79 -13.44 -10.55
CA GLY A 11 0.21 -12.58 -11.17
C GLY A 11 0.17 -12.53 -12.70
N ASN A 12 -0.78 -13.17 -13.36
CA ASN A 12 -0.93 -13.09 -14.81
C ASN A 12 -1.50 -11.71 -15.20
N GLU A 13 -0.72 -10.90 -15.88
CA GLU A 13 -1.07 -9.52 -16.23
C GLU A 13 -2.34 -9.43 -17.10
N LYS A 14 -2.52 -10.34 -18.07
CA LYS A 14 -3.71 -10.36 -18.92
C LYS A 14 -4.96 -10.68 -18.11
N ALA A 15 -4.89 -11.66 -17.22
CA ALA A 15 -5.99 -12.03 -16.34
C ALA A 15 -6.33 -10.91 -15.35
N ILE A 16 -5.32 -10.26 -14.77
CA ILE A 16 -5.50 -9.08 -13.89
C ILE A 16 -6.12 -7.91 -14.65
N SER A 17 -5.63 -7.60 -15.84
CA SER A 17 -6.19 -6.53 -16.67
C SER A 17 -7.65 -6.80 -17.07
N PHE A 18 -7.97 -8.05 -17.39
CA PHE A 18 -9.34 -8.47 -17.65
C PHE A 18 -10.24 -8.29 -16.41
N HIS A 19 -9.76 -8.74 -15.24
CA HIS A 19 -10.48 -8.60 -13.98
C HIS A 19 -10.74 -7.12 -13.64
N ILE A 20 -9.72 -6.23 -13.77
CA ILE A 20 -9.90 -4.80 -13.53
C ILE A 20 -10.98 -4.21 -14.46
N LYS A 21 -10.94 -4.53 -15.75
CA LYS A 21 -11.95 -4.06 -16.71
C LYS A 21 -13.36 -4.55 -16.36
N SER A 22 -13.49 -5.81 -15.94
CA SER A 22 -14.76 -6.39 -15.49
C SER A 22 -15.29 -5.67 -14.25
N GLU A 23 -14.41 -5.34 -13.28
CA GLU A 23 -14.80 -4.57 -12.11
C GLU A 23 -15.24 -3.13 -12.45
N LEU A 24 -14.55 -2.45 -13.36
CA LEU A 24 -14.96 -1.13 -13.83
C LEU A 24 -16.33 -1.18 -14.48
N ALA A 25 -16.58 -2.15 -15.37
CA ALA A 25 -17.89 -2.35 -15.99
C ALA A 25 -19.00 -2.60 -14.94
N ARG A 26 -18.72 -3.43 -13.93
CA ARG A 26 -19.64 -3.70 -12.81
C ARG A 26 -19.92 -2.44 -11.97
N LEU A 27 -18.94 -1.58 -11.73
CA LEU A 27 -19.13 -0.31 -11.02
C LEU A 27 -20.00 0.67 -11.81
N VAL A 28 -19.84 0.72 -13.13
CA VAL A 28 -20.70 1.52 -14.02
C VAL A 28 -22.13 0.98 -14.00
N GLU A 29 -22.33 -0.32 -14.12
CA GLU A 29 -23.65 -0.96 -14.05
C GLU A 29 -24.37 -0.65 -12.74
N LYS A 30 -23.62 -0.69 -11.61
CA LYS A 30 -24.13 -0.35 -10.28
C LYS A 30 -24.29 1.16 -10.05
N ARG A 31 -23.99 2.00 -11.02
CA ARG A 31 -24.03 3.46 -10.91
C ARG A 31 -23.15 4.05 -9.80
N VAL A 32 -22.07 3.35 -9.44
CA VAL A 32 -21.06 3.83 -8.49
C VAL A 32 -20.12 4.81 -9.18
N MET A 33 -19.92 4.64 -10.49
CA MET A 33 -19.15 5.53 -11.34
C MET A 33 -19.82 5.66 -12.71
N THR A 34 -19.50 6.73 -13.42
CA THR A 34 -19.96 6.97 -14.79
C THR A 34 -19.09 6.22 -15.81
N PRO A 35 -19.59 5.96 -17.05
CA PRO A 35 -18.75 5.42 -18.12
C PRO A 35 -17.51 6.28 -18.40
N ALA A 36 -17.64 7.61 -18.36
CA ALA A 36 -16.54 8.54 -18.61
C ALA A 36 -15.44 8.42 -17.52
N GLU A 37 -15.82 8.25 -16.25
CA GLU A 37 -14.85 7.99 -15.16
C GLU A 37 -14.16 6.65 -15.34
N ALA A 38 -14.88 5.61 -15.79
CA ALA A 38 -14.29 4.30 -16.05
C ALA A 38 -13.25 4.34 -17.18
N GLU A 39 -13.47 5.16 -18.22
CA GLU A 39 -12.53 5.36 -19.34
C GLU A 39 -11.24 6.07 -18.89
N LEU A 40 -11.30 6.91 -17.86
CA LEU A 40 -10.12 7.58 -17.31
C LEU A 40 -9.23 6.64 -16.47
N ALA A 41 -9.72 5.47 -16.07
CA ALA A 41 -8.96 4.53 -15.26
C ALA A 41 -7.80 3.90 -16.06
N ASP A 42 -6.57 4.14 -15.64
CA ASP A 42 -5.40 3.49 -16.25
C ASP A 42 -5.25 2.04 -15.77
N VAL A 43 -5.90 1.12 -16.51
CA VAL A 43 -5.86 -0.32 -16.23
C VAL A 43 -4.43 -0.87 -16.20
N ARG A 44 -3.53 -0.31 -17.02
CA ARG A 44 -2.13 -0.78 -17.08
C ARG A 44 -1.34 -0.40 -15.83
N MET A 45 -1.54 0.81 -15.30
CA MET A 45 -0.91 1.22 -14.03
C MET A 45 -1.37 0.33 -12.88
N ALA A 46 -2.68 0.07 -12.78
CA ALA A 46 -3.24 -0.81 -11.75
C ALA A 46 -2.76 -2.26 -11.92
N ALA A 47 -2.74 -2.80 -13.13
CA ALA A 47 -2.22 -4.15 -13.40
C ALA A 47 -0.74 -4.27 -13.06
N ARG A 48 0.09 -3.27 -13.39
CA ARG A 48 1.52 -3.25 -13.05
C ARG A 48 1.74 -3.30 -11.55
N PHE A 49 0.98 -2.53 -10.75
CA PHE A 49 1.06 -2.63 -9.30
C PHE A 49 0.71 -4.04 -8.82
N LEU A 50 -0.43 -4.60 -9.28
CA LEU A 50 -0.92 -5.90 -8.82
C LEU A 50 -0.03 -7.08 -9.24
N THR A 51 0.66 -6.98 -10.39
CA THR A 51 1.62 -7.99 -10.85
C THR A 51 3.01 -7.81 -10.26
N GLY A 52 3.32 -6.62 -9.77
CA GLY A 52 4.61 -6.31 -9.16
C GLY A 52 4.79 -6.92 -7.77
N PRO A 53 6.04 -6.96 -7.26
CA PRO A 53 6.36 -7.62 -5.99
C PRO A 53 5.49 -7.12 -4.82
N LEU A 54 5.32 -5.82 -4.67
CA LEU A 54 4.53 -5.22 -3.58
C LEU A 54 3.04 -5.58 -3.67
N GLY A 55 2.48 -5.55 -4.89
CA GLY A 55 1.09 -5.95 -5.13
C GLY A 55 0.85 -7.44 -4.88
N GLN A 56 1.79 -8.30 -5.24
CA GLN A 56 1.69 -9.74 -4.96
C GLN A 56 1.75 -10.04 -3.46
N ARG A 57 2.60 -9.33 -2.71
CA ARG A 57 2.64 -9.41 -1.24
C ARG A 57 1.30 -8.97 -0.64
N MET A 58 0.75 -7.84 -1.11
CA MET A 58 -0.58 -7.39 -0.69
C MET A 58 -1.66 -8.43 -0.97
N LEU A 59 -1.65 -9.05 -2.16
CA LEU A 59 -2.63 -10.09 -2.52
C LEU A 59 -2.50 -11.35 -1.65
N ALA A 60 -1.30 -11.68 -1.18
CA ALA A 60 -1.06 -12.80 -0.27
C ALA A 60 -1.39 -12.49 1.20
N ALA A 61 -1.52 -11.21 1.55
CA ALA A 61 -1.70 -10.77 2.93
C ALA A 61 -3.02 -11.26 3.53
N SER A 62 -2.98 -11.56 4.84
CA SER A 62 -4.15 -11.99 5.62
C SER A 62 -5.18 -10.88 5.83
N MET A 63 -4.72 -9.64 5.87
CA MET A 63 -5.57 -8.47 6.04
C MET A 63 -5.08 -7.34 5.12
N VAL A 64 -6.01 -6.74 4.40
CA VAL A 64 -5.76 -5.58 3.53
C VAL A 64 -6.77 -4.49 3.88
N ARG A 65 -6.30 -3.29 4.10
CA ARG A 65 -7.10 -2.07 4.30
C ARG A 65 -6.79 -1.11 3.16
N ARG A 66 -7.84 -0.55 2.57
CA ARG A 66 -7.77 0.46 1.51
C ARG A 66 -8.62 1.64 1.92
N GLU A 67 -8.21 2.85 1.54
CA GLU A 67 -8.95 4.07 1.87
C GLU A 67 -9.29 4.13 3.36
N TRP A 68 -8.30 3.82 4.22
CA TRP A 68 -8.53 3.75 5.66
C TRP A 68 -8.46 5.14 6.29
N SER A 69 -9.62 5.67 6.67
CA SER A 69 -9.72 6.97 7.34
C SER A 69 -9.18 6.89 8.76
N PHE A 70 -8.44 7.92 9.18
CA PHE A 70 -7.90 8.04 10.53
C PHE A 70 -8.06 9.45 11.10
N ASN A 71 -8.06 9.53 12.43
CA ASN A 71 -7.88 10.73 13.21
C ASN A 71 -6.66 10.55 14.09
N LEU A 72 -5.68 11.44 13.99
CA LEU A 72 -4.44 11.39 14.75
C LEU A 72 -4.28 12.69 15.51
N HIS A 73 -4.16 12.59 16.84
CA HIS A 73 -3.81 13.73 17.68
C HIS A 73 -2.28 13.86 17.71
N VAL A 74 -1.76 15.02 17.35
CA VAL A 74 -0.33 15.36 17.40
C VAL A 74 -0.13 16.57 18.33
N GLU A 75 0.90 16.50 19.17
CA GLU A 75 1.19 17.52 20.17
C GLU A 75 2.09 18.63 19.63
N GLU A 76 2.98 18.34 18.72
CA GLU A 76 3.97 19.28 18.21
C GLU A 76 3.75 19.65 16.73
N PRO A 77 4.01 20.92 16.36
CA PRO A 77 4.44 22.06 17.20
C PRO A 77 3.31 22.66 18.05
N PHE A 78 2.06 22.31 17.78
CA PHE A 78 0.86 22.67 18.52
C PHE A 78 -0.11 21.49 18.56
N PRO A 79 -0.87 21.29 19.65
CA PRO A 79 -1.91 20.28 19.71
C PRO A 79 -2.86 20.40 18.51
N THR A 80 -2.89 19.38 17.66
CA THR A 80 -3.64 19.42 16.40
C THR A 80 -4.26 18.05 16.14
N LEU A 81 -5.51 18.04 15.67
CA LEU A 81 -6.17 16.85 15.17
C LEU A 81 -5.94 16.76 13.66
N LEU A 82 -5.11 15.79 13.25
CA LEU A 82 -4.92 15.46 11.84
C LEU A 82 -5.94 14.42 11.42
N GLN A 83 -6.62 14.70 10.31
CA GLN A 83 -7.52 13.75 9.65
C GLN A 83 -6.95 13.40 8.29
N GLY A 84 -7.04 12.13 7.92
CA GLY A 84 -6.54 11.68 6.63
C GLY A 84 -7.08 10.31 6.25
N VAL A 85 -6.66 9.88 5.07
CA VAL A 85 -6.98 8.57 4.50
C VAL A 85 -5.68 7.91 4.08
N ILE A 86 -5.46 6.69 4.55
CA ILE A 86 -4.35 5.84 4.12
C ILE A 86 -4.81 5.08 2.88
N ASP A 87 -4.12 5.24 1.75
CA ASP A 87 -4.48 4.62 0.48
C ASP A 87 -4.54 3.10 0.60
N LEU A 88 -3.48 2.51 1.16
CA LEU A 88 -3.33 1.07 1.29
C LEU A 88 -2.43 0.71 2.48
N CYS A 89 -2.86 -0.24 3.28
CA CYS A 89 -1.97 -0.99 4.17
C CYS A 89 -2.40 -2.46 4.23
N PHE A 90 -1.43 -3.34 4.46
CA PHE A 90 -1.70 -4.77 4.57
C PHE A 90 -0.82 -5.42 5.64
N LEU A 91 -1.35 -6.47 6.26
CA LEU A 91 -0.68 -7.20 7.34
C LEU A 91 0.10 -8.38 6.77
N GLU A 92 1.42 -8.35 6.98
CA GLU A 92 2.35 -9.39 6.57
C GLU A 92 3.28 -9.73 7.74
N ASP A 93 3.37 -11.01 8.10
CA ASP A 93 4.21 -11.50 9.21
C ASP A 93 3.96 -10.78 10.55
N GLY A 94 2.70 -10.44 10.84
CA GLY A 94 2.32 -9.75 12.09
C GLY A 94 2.67 -8.27 12.16
N ALA A 95 3.06 -7.64 11.04
CA ALA A 95 3.35 -6.22 10.97
C ALA A 95 2.72 -5.57 9.74
N TRP A 96 2.43 -4.27 9.84
CA TRP A 96 1.89 -3.50 8.72
C TRP A 96 2.96 -3.16 7.68
N VAL A 97 2.57 -3.30 6.43
CA VAL A 97 3.19 -2.67 5.27
C VAL A 97 2.27 -1.55 4.81
N LEU A 98 2.77 -0.32 4.80
CA LEU A 98 2.04 0.89 4.44
C LEU A 98 2.45 1.32 3.03
N VAL A 99 1.47 1.63 2.18
CA VAL A 99 1.70 2.09 0.80
C VAL A 99 0.90 3.35 0.53
N ASP A 100 1.55 4.34 -0.02
CA ASP A 100 0.95 5.60 -0.46
C ASP A 100 1.24 5.79 -1.96
N PHE A 101 0.18 5.94 -2.77
CA PHE A 101 0.28 6.02 -4.23
C PHE A 101 0.52 7.45 -4.69
N LYS A 102 1.48 7.63 -5.60
CA LYS A 102 1.82 8.94 -6.17
C LYS A 102 1.79 8.91 -7.69
N THR A 103 1.16 9.93 -8.28
CA THR A 103 1.06 10.14 -9.73
C THR A 103 2.04 11.18 -10.24
N ASP A 104 2.83 11.77 -9.36
CA ASP A 104 3.78 12.84 -9.68
C ASP A 104 4.81 12.40 -10.72
N ARG A 105 5.26 13.39 -11.50
CA ARG A 105 6.42 13.26 -12.35
C ARG A 105 7.66 13.59 -11.52
N VAL A 106 8.39 12.56 -11.13
CA VAL A 106 9.65 12.68 -10.38
C VAL A 106 10.76 11.99 -11.12
N ALA A 107 11.96 12.54 -11.01
CA ALA A 107 13.16 11.98 -11.63
C ALA A 107 13.88 10.99 -10.70
N ALA A 108 13.68 11.10 -9.39
CA ALA A 108 14.38 10.29 -8.39
C ALA A 108 13.52 10.03 -7.14
N ALA A 109 13.86 8.95 -6.43
CA ALA A 109 13.24 8.56 -5.17
C ALA A 109 13.27 9.66 -4.11
N ASP A 110 14.37 10.38 -4.01
CA ASP A 110 14.60 11.43 -3.01
C ASP A 110 13.59 12.57 -3.13
N GLU A 111 13.17 12.92 -4.35
CA GLU A 111 12.13 13.93 -4.56
C GLU A 111 10.80 13.54 -3.93
N LEU A 112 10.38 12.28 -4.07
CA LEU A 112 9.16 11.79 -3.45
C LEU A 112 9.27 11.82 -1.92
N TRP A 113 10.40 11.38 -1.38
CA TRP A 113 10.62 11.39 0.06
C TRP A 113 10.69 12.80 0.64
N GLN A 114 11.26 13.77 -0.06
CA GLN A 114 11.25 15.17 0.35
C GLN A 114 9.83 15.76 0.38
N ARG A 115 8.99 15.43 -0.62
CA ARG A 115 7.62 15.94 -0.72
C ARG A 115 6.66 15.26 0.26
N TYR A 116 6.74 13.95 0.38
CA TYR A 116 5.71 13.12 1.02
C TYR A 116 6.17 12.38 2.28
N GLY A 117 7.45 12.46 2.62
CA GLY A 117 7.99 11.77 3.81
C GLY A 117 7.30 12.15 5.11
N ARG A 118 6.87 13.42 5.26
CA ARG A 118 6.10 13.88 6.42
C ARG A 118 4.69 13.30 6.43
N GLN A 119 4.01 13.27 5.31
CA GLN A 119 2.67 12.69 5.17
C GLN A 119 2.67 11.22 5.58
N ILE A 120 3.54 10.42 4.99
CA ILE A 120 3.60 8.98 5.28
C ILE A 120 4.05 8.69 6.72
N SER A 121 4.83 9.58 7.35
CA SER A 121 5.15 9.52 8.77
C SER A 121 3.92 9.66 9.66
N TYR A 122 2.99 10.54 9.34
CA TYR A 122 1.72 10.64 10.05
C TYR A 122 0.83 9.41 9.84
N TYR A 123 0.82 8.83 8.65
CA TYR A 123 0.11 7.58 8.38
C TYR A 123 0.67 6.43 9.21
N ARG A 124 2.00 6.33 9.32
CA ARG A 124 2.66 5.35 10.20
C ARG A 124 2.25 5.56 11.66
N GLN A 125 2.25 6.80 12.17
CA GLN A 125 1.81 7.11 13.54
C GLN A 125 0.33 6.75 13.76
N ALA A 126 -0.54 7.00 12.80
CA ALA A 126 -1.96 6.65 12.88
C ALA A 126 -2.17 5.13 12.95
N LEU A 127 -1.41 4.34 12.17
CA LEU A 127 -1.43 2.88 12.26
C LEU A 127 -0.98 2.38 13.63
N LEU A 128 0.13 2.93 14.16
CA LEU A 128 0.65 2.57 15.47
C LEU A 128 -0.29 2.94 16.63
N ALA A 129 -1.00 4.06 16.51
CA ALA A 129 -1.95 4.50 17.53
C ALA A 129 -3.29 3.74 17.46
N GLY A 130 -3.71 3.35 16.24
CA GLY A 130 -5.03 2.76 15.99
C GLY A 130 -5.06 1.23 15.91
N THR A 131 -3.91 0.54 15.98
CA THR A 131 -3.84 -0.91 15.83
C THR A 131 -2.77 -1.54 16.74
N PRO A 132 -2.90 -2.84 17.09
CA PRO A 132 -1.94 -3.52 17.96
C PRO A 132 -0.65 -3.97 17.23
N TRP A 133 -0.58 -3.83 15.90
CA TRP A 133 0.55 -4.32 15.11
C TRP A 133 1.56 -3.21 14.80
N PRO A 134 2.86 -3.52 14.82
CA PRO A 134 3.88 -2.56 14.40
C PRO A 134 3.84 -2.31 12.89
N VAL A 135 4.50 -1.25 12.44
CA VAL A 135 4.69 -0.93 11.01
C VAL A 135 6.12 -1.25 10.64
N LYS A 136 6.34 -2.33 9.87
CA LYS A 136 7.69 -2.79 9.48
C LYS A 136 8.23 -2.09 8.23
N GLU A 137 7.33 -1.63 7.36
CA GLU A 137 7.68 -1.11 6.04
C GLU A 137 6.69 -0.03 5.62
N TRP A 138 7.17 1.04 5.00
CA TRP A 138 6.34 2.04 4.36
C TRP A 138 6.94 2.47 3.02
N ALA A 139 6.09 2.52 2.01
CA ALA A 139 6.46 2.73 0.62
C ALA A 139 5.71 3.91 0.00
N LEU A 140 6.42 4.74 -0.74
CA LEU A 140 5.86 5.63 -1.75
C LEU A 140 5.89 4.90 -3.09
N TYR A 141 4.72 4.58 -3.64
CA TYR A 141 4.62 3.88 -4.91
C TYR A 141 4.35 4.87 -6.05
N SER A 142 5.31 5.05 -6.93
CA SER A 142 5.11 5.85 -8.16
C SER A 142 4.33 5.04 -9.18
N LEU A 143 3.07 5.42 -9.42
CA LEU A 143 2.23 4.79 -10.44
C LEU A 143 2.81 4.97 -11.85
N ARG A 144 3.48 6.09 -12.11
CA ARG A 144 4.10 6.37 -13.41
C ARG A 144 5.31 5.50 -13.68
N LEU A 145 6.20 5.38 -12.71
CA LEU A 145 7.40 4.55 -12.83
C LEU A 145 7.07 3.06 -12.67
N GLY A 146 6.02 2.73 -11.92
CA GLY A 146 5.68 1.37 -11.53
C GLY A 146 6.65 0.82 -10.48
N GLU A 147 7.19 1.70 -9.65
CA GLU A 147 8.24 1.40 -8.67
C GLU A 147 7.85 1.84 -7.27
N ALA A 148 8.27 1.05 -6.28
CA ALA A 148 8.14 1.36 -4.87
C ALA A 148 9.46 1.89 -4.30
N PHE A 149 9.40 3.02 -3.62
CA PHE A 149 10.52 3.57 -2.84
C PHE A 149 10.24 3.32 -1.38
N VAL A 150 11.01 2.42 -0.78
CA VAL A 150 10.69 1.78 0.49
C VAL A 150 11.61 2.25 1.61
N LYS A 151 11.05 2.43 2.80
CA LYS A 151 11.78 2.55 4.07
C LYS A 151 11.30 1.47 5.05
N TYR A 152 12.18 1.05 5.91
CA TYR A 152 11.96 -0.02 6.88
C TYR A 152 12.14 0.48 8.32
N ASP A 153 11.47 -0.16 9.26
CA ASP A 153 11.75 0.02 10.66
C ASP A 153 13.00 -0.79 11.04
N GLU A 154 14.12 -0.09 11.24
CA GLU A 154 15.41 -0.72 11.55
C GLU A 154 15.38 -1.53 12.86
N GLY A 155 14.51 -1.15 13.79
CA GLY A 155 14.31 -1.87 15.05
C GLY A 155 13.76 -3.27 14.82
N LEU A 156 12.74 -3.40 13.96
CA LEU A 156 12.10 -4.68 13.61
C LEU A 156 13.02 -5.57 12.77
N LEU A 157 13.77 -5.01 11.83
CA LEU A 157 14.75 -5.77 11.02
C LEU A 157 15.84 -6.43 11.85
N LYS A 158 16.23 -5.83 13.00
CA LYS A 158 17.20 -6.43 13.92
C LYS A 158 16.63 -7.65 14.64
N TYR A 159 15.35 -7.64 14.98
CA TYR A 159 14.67 -8.78 15.62
C TYR A 159 14.55 -9.98 14.69
N ASP A 160 14.19 -9.79 13.42
CA ASP A 160 14.08 -10.88 12.45
C ASP A 160 15.44 -11.58 12.21
N LYS A 161 16.54 -10.82 12.17
CA LYS A 161 17.89 -11.39 12.06
C LYS A 161 18.28 -12.21 13.30
N ILE A 162 17.85 -11.81 14.49
CA ILE A 162 18.13 -12.56 15.74
C ILE A 162 17.33 -13.87 15.77
N ILE A 163 16.07 -13.86 15.30
CA ILE A 163 15.20 -15.03 15.28
C ILE A 163 15.64 -16.02 14.20
N SER A 164 16.02 -15.56 13.01
CA SER A 164 16.55 -16.43 11.93
C SER A 164 17.84 -17.11 12.34
N ASN A 165 18.80 -16.37 12.93
CA ASN A 165 20.05 -16.95 13.42
C ASN A 165 19.86 -17.92 14.58
N SER A 166 18.81 -17.80 15.39
CA SER A 166 18.51 -18.76 16.46
C SER A 166 17.82 -20.04 15.98
N ARG A 167 17.15 -20.01 14.82
CA ARG A 167 16.57 -21.20 14.18
C ARG A 167 17.62 -22.03 13.45
N GLU A 168 18.61 -21.39 12.83
CA GLU A 168 19.73 -22.09 12.16
C GLU A 168 20.70 -22.77 13.12
N ARG A 169 20.78 -22.33 14.40
CA ARG A 169 21.61 -22.98 15.42
C ARG A 169 20.96 -24.17 16.14
N LYS A 170 19.71 -24.51 15.81
CA LYS A 170 18.97 -25.63 16.39
C LYS A 170 18.65 -26.73 15.38
N ALA A 171 19.14 -26.61 14.15
CA ALA A 171 19.16 -27.63 13.10
C ALA A 171 20.58 -28.17 12.94
#